data_24097b41bdf87e9fb612b83bce36c672
#
_entry.id   24097b41bdf87e9fb612b83bce36c672
#
_cell.length_a   1.000
_cell.length_b   1.000
_cell.length_c   1.000
_cell.angle_alpha   90.00
_cell.angle_beta   90.00
_cell.angle_gamma   90.00
#
_symmetry.space_group_name_H-M   'P 1'
#
loop_
_entity.id
_entity.type
_entity.pdbx_description
1 polymer ?
#
loop_
_entity_poly.entity_id
_entity_poly.type
_entity_poly.pdbx_seq_one_letter_code
_entity_poly.pdbx_strand_id
1 'polypeptide(L)'
;MGYMKLGIKLVGLTAGLSVGILGATHCSIEDIAIMRAIPNITILSPADCTETVQATLAAARHKGPIYLRLTGGQPNHPVYKTDFAFEIGKAIRLREGEDIAIVATGAMVHASLEAARILSEQAISCAVIDMHTIKPLDEIALMETLRVKLLVTVEEHSMKGGLGGAVAECLAGVRVKPPQLIIGIADEFKNGADYPYLLKQFGLTAPQIAQTILKKYEEAKLG
;
A
#
# COMPACT_ATOMS: atom_id res chain seq x y z
N MET A 1 5.16 13.66 -19.85
CA MET A 1 4.09 12.67 -20.13
C MET A 1 2.72 13.10 -19.59
N GLY A 2 2.60 13.53 -18.36
CA GLY A 2 1.32 13.91 -17.74
C GLY A 2 0.61 15.09 -18.44
N TYR A 3 1.32 16.19 -18.71
CA TYR A 3 0.77 17.37 -19.39
C TYR A 3 0.20 17.03 -20.80
N MET A 4 0.96 16.29 -21.59
CA MET A 4 0.56 15.91 -22.94
C MET A 4 -0.35 14.68 -23.00
N LYS A 5 -0.69 14.07 -21.86
CA LYS A 5 -1.49 12.83 -21.75
C LYS A 5 -0.98 11.70 -22.65
N LEU A 6 0.32 11.58 -22.81
CA LEU A 6 0.92 10.57 -23.69
C LEU A 6 0.70 9.16 -23.13
N GLY A 7 0.49 8.18 -23.99
CA GLY A 7 0.30 6.77 -23.63
C GLY A 7 1.57 6.05 -23.13
N ILE A 8 2.49 6.77 -22.48
CA ILE A 8 3.77 6.26 -21.97
C ILE A 8 3.53 5.48 -20.67
N LYS A 9 4.19 4.32 -20.56
CA LYS A 9 4.23 3.50 -19.35
C LYS A 9 5.64 3.61 -18.76
N LEU A 10 5.76 4.36 -17.67
CA LEU A 10 6.98 4.47 -16.89
C LEU A 10 6.99 3.33 -15.87
N VAL A 11 7.99 2.47 -15.94
CA VAL A 11 8.13 1.34 -15.01
C VAL A 11 9.28 1.62 -14.05
N GLY A 12 8.97 1.78 -12.77
CA GLY A 12 9.94 1.86 -11.68
C GLY A 12 10.22 0.46 -11.16
N LEU A 13 11.45 -0.03 -11.35
CA LEU A 13 11.90 -1.32 -10.82
C LEU A 13 12.58 -1.12 -9.46
N THR A 14 12.55 -2.15 -8.63
CA THR A 14 13.25 -2.18 -7.33
C THR A 14 12.80 -1.05 -6.38
N ALA A 15 11.51 -0.76 -6.37
CA ALA A 15 10.94 0.27 -5.51
C ALA A 15 11.06 -0.09 -4.01
N GLY A 16 10.93 0.92 -3.17
CA GLY A 16 11.00 0.78 -1.72
C GLY A 16 12.42 0.48 -1.24
N LEU A 17 12.54 -0.51 -0.36
CA LEU A 17 13.78 -0.92 0.30
C LEU A 17 14.51 -2.07 -0.41
N SER A 18 14.03 -2.52 -1.57
CA SER A 18 14.45 -3.77 -2.20
C SER A 18 15.94 -3.83 -2.57
N VAL A 19 16.59 -2.69 -2.82
CA VAL A 19 18.03 -2.57 -3.07
C VAL A 19 18.77 -1.91 -1.90
N GLY A 20 18.18 -1.95 -0.73
CA GLY A 20 18.69 -1.28 0.47
C GLY A 20 20.08 -1.71 0.93
N ILE A 21 20.59 -2.84 0.45
CA ILE A 21 21.98 -3.27 0.69
C ILE A 21 23.00 -2.24 0.16
N LEU A 22 22.64 -1.47 -0.86
CA LEU A 22 23.46 -0.40 -1.42
C LEU A 22 23.26 0.96 -0.72
N GLY A 23 22.42 0.98 0.32
CA GLY A 23 22.16 2.17 1.13
C GLY A 23 21.04 3.06 0.58
N ALA A 24 20.83 4.18 1.27
CA ALA A 24 19.72 5.10 1.04
C ALA A 24 19.64 5.65 -0.39
N THR A 25 20.77 5.77 -1.08
CA THR A 25 20.81 6.24 -2.48
C THR A 25 20.18 5.27 -3.49
N HIS A 26 19.86 4.05 -3.06
CA HIS A 26 19.22 3.01 -3.87
C HIS A 26 17.84 2.60 -3.33
N CYS A 27 17.32 3.30 -2.31
CA CYS A 27 15.98 3.12 -1.79
C CYS A 27 15.05 4.15 -2.43
N SER A 28 14.03 3.68 -3.17
CA SER A 28 13.01 4.55 -3.75
C SER A 28 11.80 4.57 -2.82
N ILE A 29 11.81 5.48 -1.86
CA ILE A 29 10.79 5.57 -0.80
C ILE A 29 9.89 6.81 -0.89
N GLU A 30 10.10 7.67 -1.88
CA GLU A 30 9.35 8.91 -2.13
C GLU A 30 8.63 8.92 -3.48
N ASP A 31 8.80 7.88 -4.29
CA ASP A 31 8.36 7.80 -5.68
C ASP A 31 6.85 7.97 -5.85
N ILE A 32 6.04 7.33 -5.00
CA ILE A 32 4.58 7.50 -5.04
C ILE A 32 4.20 8.96 -4.77
N ALA A 33 4.79 9.59 -3.76
CA ALA A 33 4.50 10.98 -3.41
C ALA A 33 4.79 11.94 -4.57
N ILE A 34 5.95 11.79 -5.21
CA ILE A 34 6.38 12.60 -6.36
C ILE A 34 5.44 12.37 -7.55
N MET A 35 5.13 11.12 -7.85
CA MET A 35 4.29 10.77 -9.00
C MET A 35 2.82 11.17 -8.79
N ARG A 36 2.31 11.14 -7.54
CA ARG A 36 0.96 11.60 -7.22
C ARG A 36 0.76 13.08 -7.52
N ALA A 37 1.78 13.91 -7.33
CA ALA A 37 1.73 15.34 -7.62
C ALA A 37 1.58 15.66 -9.13
N ILE A 38 1.93 14.72 -10.01
CA ILE A 38 1.86 14.93 -11.47
C ILE A 38 0.42 14.73 -11.96
N PRO A 39 -0.23 15.75 -12.59
CA PRO A 39 -1.57 15.59 -13.13
C PRO A 39 -1.66 14.51 -14.23
N ASN A 40 -2.84 13.88 -14.34
CA ASN A 40 -3.20 12.90 -15.38
C ASN A 40 -2.41 11.58 -15.37
N ILE A 41 -1.51 11.34 -14.42
CA ILE A 41 -0.81 10.07 -14.32
C ILE A 41 -1.61 9.06 -13.50
N THR A 42 -1.67 7.83 -13.95
CA THR A 42 -2.17 6.67 -13.18
C THR A 42 -1.01 6.00 -12.48
N ILE A 43 -1.19 5.56 -11.23
CA ILE A 43 -0.15 4.91 -10.42
C ILE A 43 -0.64 3.53 -10.00
N LEU A 44 0.11 2.50 -10.42
CA LEU A 44 -0.13 1.10 -10.08
C LEU A 44 1.03 0.58 -9.23
N SER A 45 0.71 -0.13 -8.16
CA SER A 45 1.67 -0.77 -7.25
C SER A 45 1.17 -2.18 -6.89
N PRO A 46 1.39 -3.18 -7.77
CA PRO A 46 0.89 -4.53 -7.58
C PRO A 46 1.56 -5.25 -6.41
N ALA A 47 0.81 -6.13 -5.75
CA ALA A 47 1.21 -6.85 -4.54
C ALA A 47 2.18 -7.99 -4.80
N ASP A 48 2.01 -8.73 -5.89
CA ASP A 48 2.81 -9.93 -6.22
C ASP A 48 3.02 -10.12 -7.73
N CYS A 49 3.63 -11.25 -8.10
CA CYS A 49 3.91 -11.56 -9.50
C CYS A 49 2.63 -11.75 -10.33
N THR A 50 1.60 -12.39 -9.78
CA THR A 50 0.33 -12.63 -10.47
C THR A 50 -0.34 -11.29 -10.77
N GLU A 51 -0.45 -10.42 -9.79
CA GLU A 51 -1.01 -9.09 -9.98
C GLU A 51 -0.14 -8.21 -10.89
N THR A 52 1.19 -8.35 -10.83
CA THR A 52 2.10 -7.63 -11.75
C THR A 52 1.80 -7.95 -13.21
N VAL A 53 1.53 -9.22 -13.54
CA VAL A 53 1.14 -9.62 -14.91
C VAL A 53 -0.17 -8.93 -15.30
N GLN A 54 -1.20 -9.00 -14.45
CA GLN A 54 -2.50 -8.41 -14.72
C GLN A 54 -2.43 -6.88 -14.85
N ALA A 55 -1.71 -6.23 -13.93
CA ALA A 55 -1.45 -4.78 -13.95
C ALA A 55 -0.71 -4.34 -15.23
N THR A 56 0.28 -5.12 -15.68
CA THR A 56 1.04 -4.85 -16.91
C THR A 56 0.15 -4.95 -18.14
N LEU A 57 -0.69 -5.99 -18.23
CA LEU A 57 -1.64 -6.15 -19.33
C LEU A 57 -2.70 -5.04 -19.36
N ALA A 58 -3.21 -4.64 -18.18
CA ALA A 58 -4.13 -3.52 -18.06
C ALA A 58 -3.44 -2.20 -18.42
N ALA A 59 -2.21 -1.98 -17.97
CA ALA A 59 -1.41 -0.82 -18.32
C ALA A 59 -1.19 -0.70 -19.83
N ALA A 60 -0.90 -1.80 -20.53
CA ALA A 60 -0.69 -1.80 -21.97
C ALA A 60 -1.94 -1.33 -22.75
N ARG A 61 -3.13 -1.64 -22.25
CA ARG A 61 -4.42 -1.26 -22.86
C ARG A 61 -4.90 0.15 -22.47
N HIS A 62 -4.39 0.68 -21.36
CA HIS A 62 -4.83 1.98 -20.83
C HIS A 62 -4.42 3.14 -21.72
N LYS A 63 -5.36 4.05 -22.00
CA LYS A 63 -5.10 5.28 -22.75
C LYS A 63 -4.63 6.37 -21.76
N GLY A 64 -3.37 6.67 -21.76
CA GLY A 64 -2.79 7.70 -20.89
C GLY A 64 -1.51 7.26 -20.22
N PRO A 65 -0.86 8.17 -19.48
CA PRO A 65 0.39 7.88 -18.80
C PRO A 65 0.17 7.03 -17.55
N ILE A 66 1.01 6.01 -17.37
CA ILE A 66 1.03 5.17 -16.18
C ILE A 66 2.43 5.19 -15.56
N TYR A 67 2.48 5.23 -14.25
CA TYR A 67 3.61 4.80 -13.44
C TYR A 67 3.30 3.44 -12.85
N LEU A 68 4.05 2.41 -13.25
CA LEU A 68 3.96 1.05 -12.72
C LEU A 68 5.13 0.83 -11.77
N ARG A 69 4.84 0.68 -10.49
CA ARG A 69 5.80 0.55 -9.39
C ARG A 69 6.00 -0.90 -9.03
N LEU A 70 7.19 -1.43 -9.26
CA LEU A 70 7.50 -2.84 -9.02
C LEU A 70 8.59 -2.99 -7.96
N THR A 71 8.35 -3.84 -6.97
CA THR A 71 9.31 -4.17 -5.89
C THR A 71 10.28 -5.24 -6.36
N GLY A 72 10.73 -5.44 -7.48
CA GLY A 72 11.54 -6.54 -8.00
C GLY A 72 12.82 -6.84 -7.20
N GLY A 73 13.38 -8.04 -7.42
CA GLY A 73 14.68 -8.45 -6.88
C GLY A 73 14.66 -9.05 -5.48
N GLN A 74 13.50 -9.10 -4.82
CA GLN A 74 13.33 -9.71 -3.49
C GLN A 74 12.30 -10.86 -3.54
N PRO A 75 12.40 -11.85 -2.66
CA PRO A 75 11.35 -12.85 -2.51
C PRO A 75 10.02 -12.15 -2.22
N ASN A 76 9.06 -12.30 -3.11
CA ASN A 76 7.72 -11.78 -2.95
C ASN A 76 6.77 -12.94 -2.65
N HIS A 77 6.08 -12.85 -1.52
CA HIS A 77 5.13 -13.88 -1.12
C HIS A 77 3.86 -13.75 -1.95
N PRO A 78 3.32 -14.86 -2.50
CA PRO A 78 2.11 -14.80 -3.31
C PRO A 78 0.91 -14.38 -2.48
N VAL A 79 0.17 -13.41 -3.01
CA VAL A 79 -1.15 -12.98 -2.53
C VAL A 79 -2.23 -13.70 -3.35
N TYR A 80 -2.05 -13.71 -4.65
CA TYR A 80 -2.98 -14.32 -5.60
C TYR A 80 -2.46 -15.66 -6.12
N LYS A 81 -3.28 -16.70 -5.99
CA LYS A 81 -2.93 -18.06 -6.42
C LYS A 81 -3.34 -18.37 -7.87
N THR A 82 -4.23 -17.56 -8.42
CA THR A 82 -4.79 -17.71 -9.76
C THR A 82 -4.99 -16.35 -10.41
N ASP A 83 -5.10 -16.31 -11.72
CA ASP A 83 -5.47 -15.11 -12.45
C ASP A 83 -6.85 -14.60 -12.03
N PHE A 84 -7.02 -13.31 -12.04
CA PHE A 84 -8.26 -12.62 -11.68
C PHE A 84 -8.49 -11.40 -12.59
N ALA A 85 -9.70 -10.86 -12.56
CA ALA A 85 -10.02 -9.64 -13.30
C ALA A 85 -9.40 -8.43 -12.60
N PHE A 86 -8.39 -7.82 -13.23
CA PHE A 86 -7.74 -6.61 -12.76
C PHE A 86 -8.36 -5.40 -13.43
N GLU A 87 -8.84 -4.46 -12.65
CA GLU A 87 -9.42 -3.20 -13.14
C GLU A 87 -8.71 -2.01 -12.49
N ILE A 88 -8.10 -1.15 -13.31
CA ILE A 88 -7.45 0.08 -12.83
C ILE A 88 -8.46 0.95 -12.09
N GLY A 89 -8.11 1.35 -10.86
CA GLY A 89 -8.96 2.17 -10.01
C GLY A 89 -9.98 1.39 -9.17
N LYS A 90 -9.91 0.04 -9.16
CA LYS A 90 -10.74 -0.83 -8.31
C LYS A 90 -9.87 -1.59 -7.33
N ALA A 91 -10.11 -1.37 -6.04
CA ALA A 91 -9.45 -2.11 -4.99
C ALA A 91 -9.99 -3.53 -4.86
N ILE A 92 -9.20 -4.44 -4.30
CA ILE A 92 -9.59 -5.83 -4.11
C ILE A 92 -9.68 -6.11 -2.61
N ARG A 93 -10.86 -6.52 -2.15
CA ARG A 93 -11.05 -6.97 -0.77
C ARG A 93 -10.58 -8.42 -0.64
N LEU A 94 -9.49 -8.62 0.09
CA LEU A 94 -8.86 -9.93 0.28
C LEU A 94 -9.34 -10.65 1.54
N ARG A 95 -9.82 -9.90 2.53
CA ARG A 95 -10.33 -10.42 3.79
C ARG A 95 -11.46 -9.55 4.31
N GLU A 96 -12.51 -10.16 4.84
CA GLU A 96 -13.58 -9.47 5.56
C GLU A 96 -13.19 -9.20 7.02
N GLY A 97 -13.75 -8.13 7.60
CA GLY A 97 -13.55 -7.75 8.99
C GLY A 97 -14.34 -6.52 9.38
N GLU A 98 -14.64 -6.39 10.68
CA GLU A 98 -15.56 -5.37 11.19
C GLU A 98 -14.92 -4.40 12.19
N ASP A 99 -13.79 -4.79 12.82
CA ASP A 99 -13.13 -3.95 13.82
C ASP A 99 -12.14 -2.97 13.21
N ILE A 100 -11.33 -3.45 12.26
CA ILE A 100 -10.23 -2.70 11.63
C ILE A 100 -10.28 -2.92 10.13
N ALA A 101 -10.03 -1.88 9.35
CA ALA A 101 -9.77 -2.00 7.92
C ALA A 101 -8.30 -1.67 7.64
N ILE A 102 -7.58 -2.60 7.04
CA ILE A 102 -6.19 -2.44 6.60
C ILE A 102 -6.19 -2.27 5.08
N VAL A 103 -5.84 -1.09 4.62
CA VAL A 103 -5.66 -0.75 3.20
C VAL A 103 -4.17 -0.81 2.91
N ALA A 104 -3.73 -1.74 2.09
CA ALA A 104 -2.32 -1.95 1.79
C ALA A 104 -2.03 -1.86 0.29
N THR A 105 -0.78 -1.66 -0.08
CA THR A 105 -0.36 -1.61 -1.48
C THR A 105 1.00 -2.29 -1.67
N GLY A 106 1.22 -2.82 -2.86
CA GLY A 106 2.49 -3.44 -3.24
C GLY A 106 2.89 -4.58 -2.31
N ALA A 107 4.18 -4.73 -2.04
CA ALA A 107 4.73 -5.80 -1.21
C ALA A 107 4.12 -5.87 0.22
N MET A 108 3.49 -4.79 0.69
CA MET A 108 2.90 -4.76 2.03
C MET A 108 1.53 -5.44 2.13
N VAL A 109 0.91 -5.82 1.03
CA VAL A 109 -0.38 -6.54 1.04
C VAL A 109 -0.25 -7.90 1.74
N HIS A 110 0.77 -8.70 1.40
CA HIS A 110 1.01 -9.97 2.07
C HIS A 110 1.27 -9.80 3.58
N ALA A 111 2.15 -8.86 3.95
CA ALA A 111 2.45 -8.58 5.36
C ALA A 111 1.20 -8.12 6.13
N SER A 112 0.28 -7.40 5.47
CA SER A 112 -1.00 -6.97 6.04
C SER A 112 -1.98 -8.14 6.25
N LEU A 113 -2.02 -9.11 5.34
CA LEU A 113 -2.81 -10.34 5.51
C LEU A 113 -2.31 -11.16 6.70
N GLU A 114 -1.00 -11.32 6.84
CA GLU A 114 -0.41 -12.01 7.98
C GLU A 114 -0.60 -11.24 9.30
N ALA A 115 -0.51 -9.91 9.28
CA ALA A 115 -0.81 -9.08 10.46
C ALA A 115 -2.29 -9.24 10.88
N ALA A 116 -3.22 -9.26 9.93
CA ALA A 116 -4.64 -9.50 10.19
C ALA A 116 -4.88 -10.92 10.76
N ARG A 117 -4.12 -11.93 10.30
CA ARG A 117 -4.15 -13.28 10.88
C ARG A 117 -3.70 -13.28 12.34
N ILE A 118 -2.58 -12.62 12.65
CA ILE A 118 -2.06 -12.48 14.03
C ILE A 118 -3.10 -11.78 14.93
N LEU A 119 -3.72 -10.71 14.46
CA LEU A 119 -4.74 -9.98 15.22
C LEU A 119 -6.00 -10.83 15.46
N SER A 120 -6.35 -11.73 14.52
CA SER A 120 -7.49 -12.63 14.72
C SER A 120 -7.29 -13.65 15.84
N GLU A 121 -6.06 -13.99 16.19
CA GLU A 121 -5.74 -14.82 17.37
C GLU A 121 -6.10 -14.12 18.70
N GLN A 122 -6.29 -12.80 18.64
CA GLN A 122 -6.74 -11.95 19.75
C GLN A 122 -8.21 -11.51 19.61
N ALA A 123 -8.99 -12.23 18.79
CA ALA A 123 -10.40 -11.95 18.50
C ALA A 123 -10.65 -10.55 17.92
N ILE A 124 -9.69 -9.98 17.18
CA ILE A 124 -9.84 -8.72 16.47
C ILE A 124 -10.09 -9.01 14.98
N SER A 125 -11.23 -8.59 14.48
CA SER A 125 -11.67 -8.83 13.10
C SER A 125 -11.16 -7.73 12.17
N CYS A 126 -10.21 -8.08 11.27
CA CYS A 126 -9.59 -7.14 10.35
C CYS A 126 -10.00 -7.43 8.91
N ALA A 127 -10.57 -6.44 8.22
CA ALA A 127 -10.63 -6.43 6.77
C ALA A 127 -9.25 -6.09 6.18
N VAL A 128 -8.91 -6.69 5.03
CA VAL A 128 -7.70 -6.35 4.27
C VAL A 128 -8.07 -6.04 2.83
N ILE A 129 -7.66 -4.88 2.38
CA ILE A 129 -7.96 -4.34 1.05
C ILE A 129 -6.64 -4.06 0.34
N ASP A 130 -6.48 -4.69 -0.82
CA ASP A 130 -5.40 -4.38 -1.74
C ASP A 130 -5.77 -3.17 -2.58
N MET A 131 -5.06 -2.07 -2.35
CA MET A 131 -5.18 -0.83 -3.09
C MET A 131 -4.06 -0.74 -4.14
N HIS A 132 -4.08 -1.65 -5.09
CA HIS A 132 -3.07 -1.74 -6.15
C HIS A 132 -3.03 -0.51 -7.07
N THR A 133 -4.12 0.27 -7.13
CA THR A 133 -4.16 1.55 -7.83
C THR A 133 -4.18 2.69 -6.82
N ILE A 134 -3.09 3.46 -6.78
CA ILE A 134 -2.97 4.58 -5.83
C ILE A 134 -3.53 5.87 -6.42
N LYS A 135 -3.55 5.97 -7.74
CA LYS A 135 -4.15 7.09 -8.46
C LYS A 135 -4.74 6.62 -9.79
N PRO A 136 -6.07 6.73 -10.00
CA PRO A 136 -7.05 7.16 -8.99
C PRO A 136 -7.24 6.11 -7.88
N LEU A 137 -7.58 6.56 -6.67
CA LEU A 137 -8.00 5.64 -5.60
C LEU A 137 -9.40 5.09 -5.90
N ASP A 138 -9.70 3.90 -5.38
CA ASP A 138 -11.08 3.42 -5.26
C ASP A 138 -11.74 4.07 -4.04
N GLU A 139 -12.33 5.25 -4.25
CA GLU A 139 -13.02 6.00 -3.20
C GLU A 139 -14.25 5.24 -2.67
N ILE A 140 -14.91 4.43 -3.53
CA ILE A 140 -16.08 3.63 -3.12
C ILE A 140 -15.64 2.57 -2.10
N ALA A 141 -14.60 1.80 -2.42
CA ALA A 141 -14.05 0.81 -1.49
C ALA A 141 -13.59 1.44 -0.18
N LEU A 142 -13.03 2.66 -0.22
CA LEU A 142 -12.67 3.39 1.00
C LEU A 142 -13.87 3.79 1.82
N MET A 143 -14.95 4.30 1.21
CA MET A 143 -16.18 4.66 1.94
C MET A 143 -16.82 3.47 2.64
N GLU A 144 -16.72 2.27 2.07
CA GLU A 144 -17.20 1.04 2.71
C GLU A 144 -16.44 0.68 4.00
N THR A 145 -15.20 1.18 4.15
CA THR A 145 -14.38 0.91 5.35
C THR A 145 -14.69 1.84 6.53
N LEU A 146 -15.51 2.85 6.38
CA LEU A 146 -15.70 3.89 7.41
C LEU A 146 -16.48 3.43 8.65
N ARG A 147 -17.03 2.22 8.65
CA ARG A 147 -17.78 1.65 9.79
C ARG A 147 -16.90 0.99 10.83
N VAL A 148 -15.62 0.79 10.54
CA VAL A 148 -14.65 0.19 11.46
C VAL A 148 -14.23 1.15 12.57
N LYS A 149 -13.59 0.64 13.60
CA LYS A 149 -13.07 1.45 14.73
C LYS A 149 -11.72 2.09 14.43
N LEU A 150 -10.96 1.52 13.51
CA LEU A 150 -9.64 2.00 13.10
C LEU A 150 -9.41 1.71 11.61
N LEU A 151 -9.04 2.74 10.85
CA LEU A 151 -8.56 2.60 9.49
C LEU A 151 -7.02 2.61 9.50
N VAL A 152 -6.41 1.64 8.84
CA VAL A 152 -4.95 1.52 8.76
C VAL A 152 -4.52 1.54 7.31
N THR A 153 -3.48 2.28 6.98
CA THR A 153 -2.81 2.20 5.68
C THR A 153 -1.41 1.63 5.85
N VAL A 154 -1.01 0.71 4.97
CA VAL A 154 0.31 0.05 5.03
C VAL A 154 1.00 0.13 3.67
N GLU A 155 2.19 0.71 3.67
CA GLU A 155 2.97 0.94 2.45
C GLU A 155 4.48 0.84 2.68
N GLU A 156 5.22 0.27 1.75
CA GLU A 156 6.70 0.32 1.73
C GLU A 156 7.15 1.60 1.01
N HIS A 157 6.82 2.71 1.62
CA HIS A 157 7.05 4.06 1.12
C HIS A 157 7.06 5.01 2.33
N SER A 158 7.58 6.22 2.17
CA SER A 158 7.47 7.25 3.20
C SER A 158 6.01 7.43 3.64
N MET A 159 5.79 7.57 4.94
CA MET A 159 4.47 7.92 5.48
C MET A 159 3.93 9.26 4.96
N LYS A 160 4.78 10.05 4.27
CA LYS A 160 4.42 11.35 3.71
C LYS A 160 4.11 11.24 2.21
N GLY A 161 2.89 11.59 1.83
CA GLY A 161 2.49 11.73 0.43
C GLY A 161 2.22 10.42 -0.33
N GLY A 162 2.42 9.23 0.27
CA GLY A 162 2.12 7.94 -0.32
C GLY A 162 0.63 7.56 -0.25
N LEU A 163 0.35 6.27 -0.05
CA LEU A 163 -1.00 5.73 0.09
C LEU A 163 -1.72 6.35 1.29
N GLY A 164 -1.05 6.41 2.45
CA GLY A 164 -1.64 6.99 3.66
C GLY A 164 -2.07 8.43 3.48
N GLY A 165 -1.25 9.24 2.80
CA GLY A 165 -1.59 10.61 2.42
C GLY A 165 -2.77 10.68 1.45
N ALA A 166 -2.79 9.80 0.44
CA ALA A 166 -3.89 9.74 -0.53
C ALA A 166 -5.23 9.41 0.13
N VAL A 167 -5.24 8.44 1.05
CA VAL A 167 -6.44 8.07 1.83
C VAL A 167 -6.87 9.23 2.73
N ALA A 168 -5.94 9.88 3.43
CA ALA A 168 -6.24 11.03 4.28
C ALA A 168 -6.86 12.19 3.49
N GLU A 169 -6.32 12.50 2.30
CA GLU A 169 -6.84 13.53 1.40
C GLU A 169 -8.26 13.18 0.91
N CYS A 170 -8.48 11.92 0.47
CA CYS A 170 -9.79 11.42 0.04
C CYS A 170 -10.84 11.58 1.16
N LEU A 171 -10.46 11.28 2.40
CA LEU A 171 -11.36 11.33 3.55
C LEU A 171 -11.42 12.71 4.25
N ALA A 172 -10.71 13.73 3.75
CA ALA A 172 -10.64 15.04 4.42
C ALA A 172 -12.01 15.70 4.57
N GLY A 173 -12.89 15.54 3.58
CA GLY A 173 -14.26 16.07 3.60
C GLY A 173 -15.28 15.21 4.36
N VAL A 174 -14.91 14.00 4.78
CA VAL A 174 -15.82 13.08 5.47
C VAL A 174 -15.94 13.47 6.94
N ARG A 175 -17.16 13.81 7.36
CA ARG A 175 -17.42 14.36 8.70
C ARG A 175 -17.30 13.31 9.80
N VAL A 176 -17.76 12.09 9.54
CA VAL A 176 -17.71 10.97 10.49
C VAL A 176 -16.87 9.85 9.88
N LYS A 177 -15.72 9.60 10.45
CA LYS A 177 -14.78 8.58 9.99
C LYS A 177 -13.96 8.04 11.16
N PRO A 178 -13.46 6.79 11.08
CA PRO A 178 -12.56 6.26 12.08
C PRO A 178 -11.23 7.04 12.09
N PRO A 179 -10.48 7.02 13.19
CA PRO A 179 -9.10 7.50 13.19
C PRO A 179 -8.29 6.69 12.17
N GLN A 180 -7.33 7.36 11.50
CA GLN A 180 -6.42 6.72 10.56
C GLN A 180 -5.05 6.52 11.19
N LEU A 181 -4.51 5.31 11.09
CA LEU A 181 -3.11 4.96 11.38
C LEU A 181 -2.37 4.76 10.05
N ILE A 182 -1.30 5.50 9.84
CA ILE A 182 -0.42 5.33 8.68
C ILE A 182 0.80 4.54 9.12
N ILE A 183 1.03 3.37 8.49
CA ILE A 183 2.22 2.53 8.67
C ILE A 183 3.02 2.57 7.37
N GLY A 184 4.25 3.01 7.48
CA GLY A 184 5.18 3.16 6.36
C GLY A 184 6.58 3.51 6.88
N ILE A 185 7.44 3.94 6.00
CA ILE A 185 8.80 4.36 6.32
C ILE A 185 8.76 5.73 6.99
N ALA A 186 9.32 5.83 8.19
CA ALA A 186 9.46 7.11 8.90
C ALA A 186 10.31 8.10 8.08
N ASP A 187 10.17 9.39 8.40
CA ASP A 187 10.90 10.48 7.73
C ASP A 187 12.40 10.47 8.11
N GLU A 188 13.06 9.36 7.78
CA GLU A 188 14.47 9.13 8.06
C GLU A 188 15.09 8.16 7.05
N PHE A 189 16.38 8.33 6.76
CA PHE A 189 17.17 7.34 6.06
C PHE A 189 17.91 6.45 7.05
N LYS A 190 18.03 5.16 6.74
CA LYS A 190 18.83 4.21 7.52
C LYS A 190 20.06 3.76 6.74
N ASN A 191 21.03 3.18 7.46
CA ASN A 191 22.21 2.57 6.84
C ASN A 191 21.79 1.41 5.94
N GLY A 192 22.60 1.14 4.90
CA GLY A 192 22.38 0.01 4.01
C GLY A 192 22.40 -1.32 4.74
N ALA A 193 21.44 -2.19 4.42
CA ALA A 193 21.33 -3.53 4.95
C ALA A 193 20.49 -4.40 4.00
N ASP A 194 20.39 -5.69 4.28
CA ASP A 194 19.52 -6.58 3.54
C ASP A 194 18.04 -6.23 3.72
N TYR A 195 17.23 -6.64 2.77
CA TYR A 195 15.82 -6.28 2.72
C TYR A 195 15.02 -6.72 3.96
N PRO A 196 15.13 -7.97 4.46
CA PRO A 196 14.42 -8.40 5.66
C PRO A 196 14.81 -7.59 6.91
N TYR A 197 16.09 -7.24 7.03
CA TYR A 197 16.58 -6.42 8.13
C TYR A 197 16.00 -5.01 8.07
N LEU A 198 15.96 -4.39 6.88
CA LEU A 198 15.38 -3.06 6.71
C LEU A 198 13.88 -3.06 6.99
N LEU A 199 13.12 -4.04 6.52
CA LEU A 199 11.71 -4.18 6.88
C LEU A 199 11.51 -4.23 8.40
N LYS A 200 12.37 -4.97 9.11
CA LYS A 200 12.36 -5.04 10.59
C LYS A 200 12.71 -3.69 11.22
N GLN A 201 13.69 -2.97 10.69
CA GLN A 201 14.14 -1.67 11.21
C GLN A 201 13.07 -0.58 11.05
N PHE A 202 12.25 -0.67 10.00
CA PHE A 202 11.15 0.27 9.76
C PHE A 202 9.80 -0.20 10.32
N GLY A 203 9.75 -1.35 11.02
CA GLY A 203 8.51 -1.85 11.61
C GLY A 203 7.51 -2.42 10.60
N LEU A 204 7.98 -2.84 9.42
CA LEU A 204 7.17 -3.30 8.30
C LEU A 204 7.03 -4.84 8.22
N THR A 205 7.52 -5.58 9.23
CA THR A 205 7.23 -7.02 9.31
C THR A 205 5.82 -7.26 9.84
N ALA A 206 5.18 -8.35 9.43
CA ALA A 206 3.80 -8.65 9.83
C ALA A 206 3.58 -8.63 11.37
N PRO A 207 4.46 -9.21 12.21
CA PRO A 207 4.31 -9.10 13.66
C PRO A 207 4.39 -7.66 14.18
N GLN A 208 5.27 -6.83 13.61
CA GLN A 208 5.41 -5.42 14.03
C GLN A 208 4.23 -4.57 13.58
N ILE A 209 3.72 -4.82 12.38
CA ILE A 209 2.49 -4.20 11.87
C ILE A 209 1.33 -4.55 12.80
N ALA A 210 1.14 -5.84 13.13
CA ALA A 210 0.09 -6.29 14.05
C ALA A 210 0.21 -5.63 15.43
N GLN A 211 1.42 -5.56 15.98
CA GLN A 211 1.68 -4.92 17.29
C GLN A 211 1.35 -3.42 17.27
N THR A 212 1.74 -2.72 16.20
CA THR A 212 1.47 -1.28 16.04
C THR A 212 -0.03 -1.02 15.92
N ILE A 213 -0.73 -1.86 15.15
CA ILE A 213 -2.19 -1.79 15.01
C ILE A 213 -2.87 -2.05 16.33
N LEU A 214 -2.49 -3.12 17.05
CA LEU A 214 -3.06 -3.48 18.34
C LEU A 214 -2.99 -2.33 19.34
N LYS A 215 -1.79 -1.76 19.49
CA LYS A 215 -1.58 -0.61 20.39
C LYS A 215 -2.52 0.54 20.05
N LYS A 216 -2.62 0.90 18.77
CA LYS A 216 -3.47 2.01 18.33
C LYS A 216 -4.96 1.73 18.48
N TYR A 217 -5.35 0.48 18.25
CA TYR A 217 -6.74 0.03 18.41
C TYR A 217 -7.18 0.06 19.87
N GLU A 218 -6.31 -0.32 20.81
CA GLU A 218 -6.58 -0.24 22.24
C GLU A 218 -6.73 1.22 22.70
N GLU A 219 -5.86 2.12 22.22
CA GLU A 219 -5.99 3.56 22.47
C GLU A 219 -7.35 4.09 21.97
N ALA A 220 -7.79 3.67 20.79
CA ALA A 220 -9.06 4.11 20.20
C ALA A 220 -10.30 3.57 20.92
N LYS A 221 -10.19 2.50 21.73
CA LYS A 221 -11.29 1.97 22.55
C LYS A 221 -11.47 2.75 23.87
N LEU A 222 -10.45 3.45 24.32
CA LEU A 222 -10.44 4.17 25.60
C LEU A 222 -10.88 5.63 25.46
N GLY A 223 -10.99 6.15 24.26
CA GLY A 223 -11.43 7.52 23.96
C GLY A 223 -12.77 7.58 23.28
#